data_b1b0a0e319c532d0259e290b02f02757
#
_entry.id   b1b0a0e319c532d0259e290b02f02757
#
_cell.length_a   1.000
_cell.length_b   1.000
_cell.length_c   1.000
_cell.angle_alpha   90.00
_cell.angle_beta   90.00
_cell.angle_gamma   90.00
#
_symmetry.space_group_name_H-M   'P 1'
#
loop_
_entity.id
_entity.type
_entity.pdbx_description
1 polymer ?
#
loop_
_entity_poly.entity_id
_entity_poly.type
_entity_poly.pdbx_seq_one_letter_code
_entity_poly.pdbx_strand_id
1 'polypeptide(L)'
;FNKIVLLITSPTGFEKEVIEFVNSDDFNKRYLSNKIALALLDAETGELYYNEIDEYAKEFAPVLSLEFDKEKIERLKKYIDDNLYINGYITIEEATNEVGDERTAKKVFYELEALGKGIATYYDEVGFVLVKK
;
A
#
# COMPACT_ATOMS: atom_id res chain seq x y z
N PHE A 1 -27.89 -18.52 2.85
CA PHE A 1 -26.68 -18.53 3.69
C PHE A 1 -25.80 -17.34 3.33
N ASN A 2 -25.67 -16.40 4.24
CA ASN A 2 -24.90 -15.18 4.03
C ASN A 2 -23.62 -15.20 4.84
N LYS A 3 -22.50 -14.92 4.19
CA LYS A 3 -21.22 -14.78 4.86
C LYS A 3 -20.92 -13.29 5.05
N ILE A 4 -20.42 -12.95 6.23
CA ILE A 4 -20.03 -11.58 6.56
C ILE A 4 -18.58 -11.40 6.18
N VAL A 5 -18.27 -10.35 5.41
CA VAL A 5 -16.92 -9.92 5.14
C VAL A 5 -16.62 -8.73 6.02
N LEU A 6 -15.64 -8.88 6.92
CA LEU A 6 -15.20 -7.80 7.79
C LEU A 6 -13.91 -7.22 7.21
N LEU A 7 -13.99 -5.97 6.77
CA LEU A 7 -12.83 -5.26 6.24
C LEU A 7 -12.38 -4.20 7.25
N ILE A 8 -11.14 -4.32 7.70
CA ILE A 8 -10.53 -3.33 8.58
C ILE A 8 -9.52 -2.53 7.76
N THR A 9 -9.73 -1.22 7.69
CA THR A 9 -8.88 -0.31 6.93
C THR A 9 -8.04 0.54 7.86
N SER A 10 -6.75 0.63 7.61
CA SER A 10 -5.85 1.53 8.34
C SER A 10 -5.20 2.53 7.39
N PRO A 11 -5.29 3.84 7.66
CA PRO A 11 -4.64 4.85 6.82
C PRO A 11 -3.12 4.88 6.97
N THR A 12 -2.57 4.30 8.03
CA THR A 12 -1.14 4.29 8.33
C THR A 12 -0.51 2.90 8.25
N GLY A 13 -1.29 1.90 7.84
CA GLY A 13 -0.83 0.53 7.72
C GLY A 13 -1.02 -0.29 8.99
N PHE A 14 -0.45 -1.48 9.00
CA PHE A 14 -0.55 -2.45 10.11
C PHE A 14 0.83 -2.88 10.54
N GLU A 15 1.00 -3.12 11.84
CA GLU A 15 2.22 -3.69 12.37
C GLU A 15 2.42 -5.12 11.84
N LYS A 16 3.68 -5.51 11.69
CA LYS A 16 4.06 -6.82 11.15
C LYS A 16 3.42 -7.97 11.95
N GLU A 17 3.37 -7.84 13.27
CA GLU A 17 2.80 -8.84 14.16
C GLU A 17 1.30 -9.07 13.89
N VAL A 18 0.57 -8.01 13.56
CA VAL A 18 -0.85 -8.10 13.21
C VAL A 18 -1.03 -8.87 11.90
N ILE A 19 -0.22 -8.57 10.90
CA ILE A 19 -0.27 -9.24 9.60
C ILE A 19 0.07 -10.72 9.74
N GLU A 20 1.11 -11.04 10.48
CA GLU A 20 1.52 -12.42 10.75
C GLU A 20 0.44 -13.19 11.50
N PHE A 21 -0.19 -12.56 12.48
CA PHE A 21 -1.27 -13.18 13.25
C PHE A 21 -2.48 -13.53 12.36
N VAL A 22 -2.91 -12.62 11.49
CA VAL A 22 -4.03 -12.86 10.58
C VAL A 22 -3.75 -14.02 9.63
N ASN A 23 -2.49 -14.21 9.24
CA ASN A 23 -2.08 -15.32 8.37
C ASN A 23 -1.78 -16.62 9.11
N SER A 24 -1.86 -16.64 10.44
CA SER A 24 -1.53 -17.81 11.24
C SER A 24 -2.64 -18.87 11.24
N ASP A 25 -2.26 -20.13 11.48
CA ASP A 25 -3.21 -21.22 11.69
C ASP A 25 -4.06 -21.01 12.94
N ASP A 26 -3.48 -20.42 13.98
CA ASP A 26 -4.19 -20.09 15.23
C ASP A 26 -5.35 -19.14 14.98
N PHE A 27 -5.13 -18.11 14.16
CA PHE A 27 -6.17 -17.18 13.80
C PHE A 27 -7.30 -17.89 13.05
N ASN A 28 -6.94 -18.70 12.07
CA ASN A 28 -7.90 -19.46 11.27
C ASN A 28 -8.77 -20.39 12.15
N LYS A 29 -8.17 -21.08 13.11
CA LYS A 29 -8.87 -22.00 13.99
C LYS A 29 -9.77 -21.30 15.01
N ARG A 30 -9.33 -20.16 15.54
CA ARG A 30 -10.01 -19.47 16.65
C ARG A 30 -11.05 -18.47 16.21
N TYR A 31 -10.81 -17.73 15.13
CA TYR A 31 -11.58 -16.56 14.78
C TYR A 31 -12.30 -16.64 13.45
N LEU A 32 -11.77 -17.37 12.50
CA LEU A 32 -12.44 -17.54 11.21
C LEU A 32 -13.49 -18.64 11.32
N SER A 33 -14.60 -18.44 10.65
CA SER A 33 -15.69 -19.40 10.62
C SER A 33 -16.28 -19.44 9.22
N ASN A 34 -17.21 -20.39 8.99
CA ASN A 34 -17.94 -20.47 7.74
C ASN A 34 -18.80 -19.23 7.46
N LYS A 35 -18.96 -18.36 8.45
CA LYS A 35 -19.83 -17.17 8.35
C LYS A 35 -19.08 -15.85 8.29
N ILE A 36 -17.79 -15.83 8.65
CA ILE A 36 -17.00 -14.59 8.75
C ILE A 36 -15.70 -14.74 7.99
N ALA A 37 -15.40 -13.78 7.13
CA ALA A 37 -14.11 -13.61 6.48
C ALA A 37 -13.53 -12.26 6.89
N LEU A 38 -12.24 -12.20 7.19
CA LEU A 38 -11.56 -10.98 7.63
C LEU A 38 -10.49 -10.59 6.61
N ALA A 39 -10.43 -9.30 6.29
CA ALA A 39 -9.36 -8.72 5.50
C ALA A 39 -8.89 -7.41 6.12
N LEU A 40 -7.59 -7.14 6.04
CA LEU A 40 -6.96 -5.90 6.48
C LEU A 40 -6.50 -5.14 5.23
N LEU A 41 -6.95 -3.91 5.07
CA LEU A 41 -6.55 -3.04 3.96
C LEU A 41 -5.67 -1.91 4.46
N ASP A 42 -4.42 -1.90 3.99
CA ASP A 42 -3.52 -0.78 4.20
C ASP A 42 -3.84 0.29 3.15
N ALA A 43 -4.50 1.36 3.59
CA ALA A 43 -4.93 2.42 2.68
C ALA A 43 -3.76 3.26 2.15
N GLU A 44 -2.62 3.22 2.81
CA GLU A 44 -1.42 3.94 2.37
C GLU A 44 -0.75 3.25 1.19
N THR A 45 -0.59 1.93 1.27
CA THR A 45 0.09 1.14 0.22
C THR A 45 -0.86 0.46 -0.76
N GLY A 46 -2.13 0.30 -0.39
CA GLY A 46 -3.10 -0.48 -1.16
C GLY A 46 -3.01 -1.98 -0.94
N GLU A 47 -2.13 -2.42 -0.06
CA GLU A 47 -1.96 -3.85 0.23
C GLU A 47 -3.16 -4.39 1.01
N LEU A 48 -3.58 -5.59 0.64
CA LEU A 48 -4.66 -6.32 1.30
C LEU A 48 -4.10 -7.58 1.93
N TYR A 49 -4.38 -7.76 3.22
CA TYR A 49 -3.93 -8.92 3.99
C TYR A 49 -5.12 -9.74 4.44
N TYR A 50 -5.09 -11.03 4.21
CA TYR A 50 -6.13 -11.97 4.62
C TYR A 50 -5.51 -13.34 4.85
N ASN A 51 -6.25 -14.23 5.53
CA ASN A 51 -5.76 -15.59 5.75
C ASN A 51 -5.94 -16.41 4.46
N GLU A 52 -4.85 -16.87 3.87
CA GLU A 52 -4.86 -17.58 2.59
C GLU A 52 -5.55 -18.94 2.64
N ILE A 53 -5.76 -19.49 3.83
CA ILE A 53 -6.53 -20.73 4.02
C ILE A 53 -8.02 -20.46 3.86
N ASP A 54 -8.46 -19.22 4.08
CA ASP A 54 -9.86 -18.83 3.93
C ASP A 54 -10.19 -18.62 2.44
N GLU A 55 -10.80 -19.62 1.84
CA GLU A 55 -11.19 -19.60 0.43
C GLU A 55 -12.16 -18.46 0.09
N TYR A 56 -13.02 -18.09 1.04
CA TYR A 56 -13.96 -17.01 0.84
C TYR A 56 -13.24 -15.64 0.79
N ALA A 57 -12.26 -15.44 1.66
CA ALA A 57 -11.44 -14.22 1.64
C ALA A 57 -10.65 -14.11 0.33
N LYS A 58 -10.08 -15.20 -0.16
CA LYS A 58 -9.42 -15.27 -1.46
C LYS A 58 -10.33 -14.84 -2.61
N GLU A 59 -11.57 -15.29 -2.60
CA GLU A 59 -12.53 -14.97 -3.64
C GLU A 59 -12.87 -13.48 -3.67
N PHE A 60 -12.96 -12.84 -2.50
CA PHE A 60 -13.26 -11.42 -2.38
C PHE A 60 -12.07 -10.48 -2.48
N ALA A 61 -10.85 -10.97 -2.33
CA ALA A 61 -9.65 -10.14 -2.34
C ALA A 61 -9.54 -9.21 -3.57
N PRO A 62 -9.79 -9.66 -4.81
CA PRO A 62 -9.71 -8.78 -5.97
C PRO A 62 -10.71 -7.62 -5.94
N VAL A 63 -11.85 -7.80 -5.30
CA VAL A 63 -12.89 -6.76 -5.17
C VAL A 63 -12.50 -5.72 -4.13
N LEU A 64 -11.86 -6.14 -3.04
CA LEU A 64 -11.51 -5.28 -1.91
C LEU A 64 -10.18 -4.55 -2.08
N SER A 65 -9.28 -5.06 -2.89
CA SER A 65 -7.97 -4.45 -3.08
C SER A 65 -8.05 -3.13 -3.83
N LEU A 66 -7.14 -2.21 -3.48
CA LEU A 66 -6.98 -0.96 -4.20
C LEU A 66 -6.06 -1.21 -5.39
N GLU A 67 -6.60 -1.02 -6.60
CA GLU A 67 -5.81 -1.19 -7.82
C GLU A 67 -5.02 0.09 -8.13
N PHE A 68 -3.78 -0.10 -8.57
CA PHE A 68 -2.92 0.98 -9.05
C PHE A 68 -2.66 0.79 -10.54
N ASP A 69 -2.67 1.89 -11.28
CA ASP A 69 -2.37 1.91 -12.71
C ASP A 69 -0.86 1.73 -12.92
N LYS A 70 -0.48 0.60 -13.49
CA LYS A 70 0.93 0.26 -13.73
C LYS A 70 1.62 1.23 -14.68
N GLU A 71 0.90 1.75 -15.68
CA GLU A 71 1.46 2.72 -16.62
C GLU A 71 1.80 4.04 -15.90
N LYS A 72 0.94 4.48 -14.99
CA LYS A 72 1.19 5.67 -14.18
C LYS A 72 2.40 5.49 -13.27
N ILE A 73 2.51 4.30 -12.64
CA ILE A 73 3.65 3.96 -11.78
C ILE A 73 4.95 4.02 -12.56
N GLU A 74 5.01 3.38 -13.73
CA GLU A 74 6.22 3.36 -14.56
C GLU A 74 6.57 4.76 -15.08
N ARG A 75 5.57 5.55 -15.48
CA ARG A 75 5.78 6.93 -15.90
C ARG A 75 6.36 7.78 -14.79
N LEU A 76 5.84 7.64 -13.57
CA LEU A 76 6.34 8.39 -12.43
C LEU A 76 7.75 7.96 -12.04
N LYS A 77 8.04 6.67 -12.06
CA LYS A 77 9.39 6.16 -11.80
C LYS A 77 10.41 6.75 -12.78
N LYS A 78 10.05 6.81 -14.06
CA LYS A 78 10.89 7.42 -15.08
C LYS A 78 11.09 8.92 -14.82
N TYR A 79 10.02 9.62 -14.50
CA TYR A 79 10.09 11.05 -14.16
C TYR A 79 11.04 11.29 -12.97
N ILE A 80 10.93 10.46 -11.94
CA ILE A 80 11.80 10.57 -10.76
C ILE A 80 13.26 10.26 -11.12
N ASP A 81 13.52 9.21 -11.90
CA ASP A 81 14.88 8.87 -12.35
C ASP A 81 15.52 10.03 -13.11
N ASP A 82 14.74 10.71 -13.96
CA ASP A 82 15.23 11.83 -14.76
C ASP A 82 15.48 13.10 -13.94
N ASN A 83 14.72 13.32 -12.87
CA ASN A 83 14.70 14.60 -12.16
C ASN A 83 15.30 14.56 -10.75
N LEU A 84 15.24 13.43 -10.06
CA LEU A 84 15.73 13.32 -8.68
C LEU A 84 17.24 13.61 -8.57
N TYR A 85 18.00 13.10 -9.52
CA TYR A 85 19.43 13.30 -9.55
C TYR A 85 19.81 14.78 -9.71
N ILE A 86 19.08 15.48 -10.58
CA ILE A 86 19.35 16.89 -10.93
C ILE A 86 18.88 17.80 -9.79
N ASN A 87 17.67 17.59 -9.30
CA ASN A 87 17.02 18.48 -8.32
C ASN A 87 17.34 18.13 -6.87
N GLY A 88 17.75 16.90 -6.59
CA GLY A 88 18.04 16.42 -5.25
C GLY A 88 16.83 15.95 -4.46
N TYR A 89 15.62 16.29 -4.89
CA TYR A 89 14.37 15.88 -4.26
C TYR A 89 13.19 15.99 -5.21
N ILE A 90 12.14 15.23 -4.91
CA ILE A 90 10.85 15.29 -5.61
C ILE A 90 9.76 15.46 -4.54
N THR A 91 8.92 16.49 -4.66
CA THR A 91 7.82 16.71 -3.72
C THR A 91 6.63 15.83 -4.08
N ILE A 92 5.80 15.53 -3.07
CA ILE A 92 4.56 14.77 -3.32
C ILE A 92 3.60 15.53 -4.24
N GLU A 93 3.57 16.85 -4.15
CA GLU A 93 2.76 17.68 -5.04
C GLU A 93 3.20 17.54 -6.50
N GLU A 94 4.51 17.61 -6.75
CA GLU A 94 5.10 17.43 -8.09
C GLU A 94 4.78 16.04 -8.64
N ALA A 95 4.97 15.00 -7.85
CA ALA A 95 4.67 13.63 -8.25
C ALA A 95 3.18 13.41 -8.48
N THR A 96 2.32 13.99 -7.64
CA THR A 96 0.87 13.91 -7.80
C THR A 96 0.42 14.58 -9.11
N ASN A 97 1.00 15.73 -9.45
CA ASN A 97 0.69 16.42 -10.70
C ASN A 97 1.09 15.58 -11.91
N GLU A 98 2.18 14.82 -11.81
CA GLU A 98 2.64 13.98 -12.92
C GLU A 98 1.69 12.81 -13.21
N VAL A 99 1.08 12.22 -12.19
CA VAL A 99 0.23 11.03 -12.35
C VAL A 99 -1.26 11.30 -12.07
N GLY A 100 -1.60 12.44 -11.45
CA GLY A 100 -2.97 12.80 -11.12
C GLY A 100 -3.54 12.08 -9.90
N ASP A 101 -2.72 11.37 -9.12
CA ASP A 101 -3.17 10.58 -7.98
C ASP A 101 -2.10 10.55 -6.88
N GLU A 102 -2.43 11.13 -5.72
CA GLU A 102 -1.53 11.21 -4.58
C GLU A 102 -1.17 9.83 -4.02
N ARG A 103 -2.11 8.90 -4.01
CA ARG A 103 -1.86 7.55 -3.50
C ARG A 103 -0.83 6.80 -4.35
N THR A 104 -0.94 6.92 -5.67
CA THR A 104 0.04 6.35 -6.60
C THR A 104 1.42 6.96 -6.36
N ALA A 105 1.48 8.28 -6.19
CA ALA A 105 2.74 8.99 -5.91
C ALA A 105 3.39 8.51 -4.61
N LYS A 106 2.62 8.39 -3.52
CA LYS A 106 3.14 7.86 -2.25
C LYS A 106 3.64 6.43 -2.38
N LYS A 107 2.88 5.58 -3.07
CA LYS A 107 3.29 4.20 -3.30
C LYS A 107 4.64 4.12 -4.00
N VAL A 108 4.85 4.93 -5.02
CA VAL A 108 6.11 4.98 -5.76
C VAL A 108 7.26 5.47 -4.86
N PHE A 109 7.02 6.49 -4.02
CA PHE A 109 8.03 6.98 -3.09
C PHE A 109 8.50 5.87 -2.14
N TYR A 110 7.57 5.11 -1.56
CA TYR A 110 7.92 4.01 -0.67
C TYR A 110 8.61 2.85 -1.39
N GLU A 111 8.21 2.54 -2.60
CA GLU A 111 8.87 1.51 -3.40
C GLU A 111 10.32 1.89 -3.72
N LEU A 112 10.56 3.14 -4.11
CA LEU A 112 11.91 3.62 -4.41
C LEU A 112 12.79 3.69 -3.16
N GLU A 113 12.21 4.05 -2.01
CA GLU A 113 12.93 3.99 -0.73
C GLU A 113 13.34 2.55 -0.39
N ALA A 114 12.42 1.60 -0.55
CA ALA A 114 12.70 0.18 -0.31
C ALA A 114 13.79 -0.37 -1.22
N LEU A 115 13.91 0.16 -2.44
CA LEU A 115 14.95 -0.19 -3.39
C LEU A 115 16.28 0.55 -3.15
N GLY A 116 16.32 1.43 -2.15
CA GLY A 116 17.53 2.20 -1.82
C GLY A 116 17.83 3.35 -2.77
N LYS A 117 16.85 3.79 -3.56
CA LYS A 117 17.03 4.87 -4.54
C LYS A 117 16.79 6.27 -4.01
N GLY A 118 16.23 6.39 -2.80
CA GLY A 118 15.97 7.66 -2.17
C GLY A 118 15.47 7.47 -0.75
N ILE A 119 15.19 8.58 -0.06
CA ILE A 119 14.66 8.59 1.29
C ILE A 119 13.34 9.34 1.29
N ALA A 120 12.25 8.67 1.66
CA ALA A 120 10.95 9.29 1.81
C ALA A 120 10.86 9.92 3.20
N THR A 121 10.64 11.23 3.26
CA THR A 121 10.59 11.96 4.52
C THR A 121 9.61 13.12 4.44
N TYR A 122 9.34 13.75 5.57
CA TYR A 122 8.37 14.83 5.69
C TYR A 122 9.07 16.12 6.13
N TYR A 123 8.86 17.21 5.38
CA TYR A 123 9.32 18.54 5.73
C TYR A 123 8.12 19.47 5.89
N ASP A 124 8.12 20.29 6.94
CA ASP A 124 6.99 21.19 7.24
C ASP A 124 6.66 22.15 6.11
N GLU A 125 7.64 22.59 5.36
CA GLU A 125 7.46 23.61 4.32
C GLU A 125 6.88 23.04 3.01
N VAL A 126 7.22 21.80 2.66
CA VAL A 126 6.89 21.21 1.36
C VAL A 126 6.11 19.90 1.44
N GLY A 127 5.89 19.40 2.64
CA GLY A 127 5.18 18.15 2.87
C GLY A 127 6.05 16.92 2.66
N PHE A 128 5.44 15.87 2.13
CA PHE A 128 6.12 14.61 1.89
C PHE A 128 7.02 14.70 0.66
N VAL A 129 8.26 14.27 0.77
CA VAL A 129 9.26 14.35 -0.31
C VAL A 129 10.07 13.06 -0.41
N LEU A 130 10.53 12.76 -1.62
CA LEU A 130 11.57 11.78 -1.86
C LEU A 130 12.88 12.50 -2.07
N VAL A 131 13.85 12.28 -1.19
CA VAL A 131 15.16 12.94 -1.24
C VAL A 131 16.17 11.98 -1.85
N LYS A 132 17.04 12.52 -2.67
CA LYS A 132 18.15 11.78 -3.25
C LYS A 132 19.04 11.20 -2.13
N LYS A 133 19.37 9.96 -2.29
CA LYS A 133 20.23 9.25 -1.34
C LYS A 133 21.72 9.54 -1.60
#